data_745ea392bc25584ef74fdae412889018
#
_entry.id   745ea392bc25584ef74fdae412889018
#
_cell.length_a   1.000
_cell.length_b   1.000
_cell.length_c   1.000
_cell.angle_alpha   90.00
_cell.angle_beta   90.00
_cell.angle_gamma   90.00
#
_symmetry.space_group_name_H-M   'P 1'
#
loop_
_entity.id
_entity.type
_entity.pdbx_description
1 polymer ?
#
loop_
_entity_poly.entity_id
_entity_poly.type
_entity_poly.pdbx_seq_one_letter_code
_entity_poly.pdbx_strand_id
1 'polypeptide(L)'
;MPSAGNGAPPPISVRGLTMAFGSYVLMRDLTFDVNRGDVFVIMGGSGSGKSTLLRHLIGLIEPAAGTVWYGDVNFTTADPRARERILRRIGILYQTGGLWSSMTLAENIALPLQEFSDLSPREIGELVSLKLALVGLRGFEEYYPAEISGGMQKRAGLARAMALDPEFLFFDEPSAGLDPLSSRRLDDLILELRESLGATIVVVTHELDSIFTIGTNSVFLDPESRTMIASGSPRELRDRSTDPRVRRFLHRGAEI
;
A
#
# COMPACT_ATOMS: atom_id res chain seq x y z
N MET A 1 -23.19 -14.56 -11.37
CA MET A 1 -22.96 -13.43 -12.29
C MET A 1 -22.87 -12.16 -11.44
N PRO A 2 -21.74 -11.44 -11.43
CA PRO A 2 -21.70 -10.16 -10.73
C PRO A 2 -22.54 -9.14 -11.51
N SER A 3 -23.32 -8.34 -10.80
CA SER A 3 -24.16 -7.28 -11.33
C SER A 3 -23.32 -6.27 -12.10
N ALA A 4 -23.63 -6.08 -13.38
CA ALA A 4 -23.11 -4.96 -14.17
C ALA A 4 -23.70 -3.66 -13.62
N GLY A 5 -23.01 -3.06 -12.66
CA GLY A 5 -23.24 -1.68 -12.25
C GLY A 5 -22.69 -0.75 -13.34
N ASN A 6 -23.51 0.20 -13.79
CA ASN A 6 -23.22 1.26 -14.76
C ASN A 6 -22.24 2.30 -14.19
N GLY A 7 -21.07 1.89 -13.70
CA GLY A 7 -20.04 2.74 -13.11
C GLY A 7 -18.68 2.51 -13.80
N ALA A 8 -17.79 3.52 -13.71
CA ALA A 8 -16.40 3.38 -14.14
C ALA A 8 -15.75 2.12 -13.49
N PRO A 9 -14.83 1.43 -14.19
CA PRO A 9 -14.16 0.25 -13.63
C PRO A 9 -13.44 0.59 -12.33
N PRO A 10 -13.32 -0.39 -11.41
CA PRO A 10 -12.52 -0.20 -10.19
C PRO A 10 -11.10 0.24 -10.54
N PRO A 11 -10.50 1.15 -9.76
CA PRO A 11 -9.13 1.59 -9.98
C PRO A 11 -8.12 0.45 -10.01
N ILE A 12 -8.30 -0.57 -9.14
CA ILE A 12 -7.49 -1.79 -9.15
C ILE A 12 -8.42 -3.00 -9.08
N SER A 13 -8.21 -3.96 -9.96
CA SER A 13 -8.94 -5.23 -9.95
C SER A 13 -7.98 -6.42 -10.03
N VAL A 14 -8.22 -7.42 -9.22
CA VAL A 14 -7.47 -8.69 -9.22
C VAL A 14 -8.43 -9.81 -9.61
N ARG A 15 -8.04 -10.65 -10.56
CA ARG A 15 -8.91 -11.72 -11.10
C ARG A 15 -8.16 -13.04 -11.17
N GLY A 16 -8.56 -14.00 -10.34
CA GLY A 16 -8.01 -15.36 -10.32
C GLY A 16 -6.51 -15.42 -10.09
N LEU A 17 -5.93 -14.45 -9.35
CA LEU A 17 -4.49 -14.33 -9.18
C LEU A 17 -3.93 -15.53 -8.41
N THR A 18 -2.90 -16.16 -8.97
CA THR A 18 -2.16 -17.25 -8.33
C THR A 18 -0.71 -16.83 -8.15
N MET A 19 -0.24 -16.86 -6.92
CA MET A 19 1.13 -16.58 -6.52
C MET A 19 1.87 -17.89 -6.30
N ALA A 20 2.95 -18.13 -7.04
CA ALA A 20 3.75 -19.36 -6.91
C ALA A 20 5.25 -19.09 -7.09
N PHE A 21 6.06 -19.94 -6.49
CA PHE A 21 7.52 -19.98 -6.61
C PHE A 21 7.94 -21.39 -7.02
N GLY A 22 8.25 -21.56 -8.31
CA GLY A 22 8.44 -22.89 -8.90
C GLY A 22 7.17 -23.76 -8.75
N SER A 23 7.29 -24.91 -8.14
CA SER A 23 6.16 -25.81 -7.87
C SER A 23 5.35 -25.45 -6.60
N TYR A 24 5.84 -24.52 -5.79
CA TYR A 24 5.15 -24.14 -4.56
C TYR A 24 4.13 -23.02 -4.81
N VAL A 25 2.86 -23.35 -4.65
CA VAL A 25 1.75 -22.38 -4.70
C VAL A 25 1.58 -21.75 -3.32
N LEU A 26 1.85 -20.44 -3.22
CA LEU A 26 1.68 -19.67 -2.00
C LEU A 26 0.19 -19.34 -1.78
N MET A 27 -0.44 -18.75 -2.79
CA MET A 27 -1.87 -18.40 -2.81
C MET A 27 -2.46 -18.64 -4.19
N ARG A 28 -3.74 -18.92 -4.25
CA ARG A 28 -4.46 -19.19 -5.50
C ARG A 28 -5.82 -18.52 -5.51
N ASP A 29 -6.28 -18.21 -6.71
CA ASP A 29 -7.67 -17.80 -7.00
C ASP A 29 -8.10 -16.52 -6.28
N LEU A 30 -7.14 -15.57 -6.07
CA LEU A 30 -7.45 -14.30 -5.44
C LEU A 30 -8.24 -13.42 -6.41
N THR A 31 -9.44 -13.01 -5.99
CA THR A 31 -10.32 -12.14 -6.78
C THR A 31 -10.97 -11.09 -5.90
N PHE A 32 -10.61 -9.81 -6.12
CA PHE A 32 -11.15 -8.69 -5.37
C PHE A 32 -10.99 -7.38 -6.15
N ASP A 33 -11.70 -6.35 -5.71
CA ASP A 33 -11.64 -5.00 -6.24
C ASP A 33 -11.22 -4.03 -5.13
N VAL A 34 -10.41 -3.03 -5.50
CA VAL A 34 -10.10 -1.86 -4.68
C VAL A 34 -10.85 -0.68 -5.29
N ASN A 35 -11.71 -0.03 -4.53
CA ASN A 35 -12.50 1.09 -5.02
C ASN A 35 -11.74 2.41 -4.91
N ARG A 36 -12.17 3.41 -5.67
CA ARG A 36 -11.59 4.75 -5.63
C ARG A 36 -11.72 5.35 -4.23
N GLY A 37 -10.60 5.85 -3.71
CA GLY A 37 -10.54 6.44 -2.37
C GLY A 37 -10.66 5.43 -1.22
N ASP A 38 -10.54 4.11 -1.49
CA ASP A 38 -10.39 3.13 -0.42
C ASP A 38 -9.03 3.29 0.27
N VAL A 39 -9.02 3.03 1.58
CA VAL A 39 -7.85 2.47 2.25
C VAL A 39 -8.10 0.97 2.35
N PHE A 40 -7.59 0.25 1.36
CA PHE A 40 -7.79 -1.19 1.22
C PHE A 40 -6.73 -1.96 2.00
N VAL A 41 -7.15 -2.77 2.97
CA VAL A 41 -6.23 -3.50 3.83
C VAL A 41 -6.07 -4.95 3.38
N ILE A 42 -4.85 -5.36 3.10
CA ILE A 42 -4.48 -6.76 2.92
C ILE A 42 -4.05 -7.30 4.29
N MET A 43 -4.88 -8.12 4.90
CA MET A 43 -4.66 -8.66 6.24
C MET A 43 -4.58 -10.19 6.25
N GLY A 44 -4.09 -10.75 7.35
CA GLY A 44 -3.90 -12.18 7.53
C GLY A 44 -2.72 -12.50 8.43
N GLY A 45 -2.58 -13.74 8.83
CA GLY A 45 -1.50 -14.21 9.70
C GLY A 45 -0.09 -14.03 9.10
N SER A 46 0.93 -14.27 9.92
CA SER A 46 2.31 -14.30 9.43
C SER A 46 2.48 -15.37 8.35
N GLY A 47 3.26 -15.08 7.30
CA GLY A 47 3.46 -16.01 6.19
C GLY A 47 2.29 -16.16 5.21
N SER A 48 1.17 -15.44 5.38
CA SER A 48 0.01 -15.52 4.46
C SER A 48 0.23 -14.85 3.10
N GLY A 49 1.44 -14.39 2.78
CA GLY A 49 1.77 -13.84 1.47
C GLY A 49 1.32 -12.40 1.21
N LYS A 50 0.99 -11.62 2.24
CA LYS A 50 0.53 -10.20 2.11
C LYS A 50 1.50 -9.33 1.31
N SER A 51 2.77 -9.26 1.74
CA SER A 51 3.80 -8.48 1.03
C SER A 51 4.10 -9.05 -0.36
N THR A 52 3.93 -10.38 -0.55
CA THR A 52 4.04 -11.01 -1.87
C THR A 52 2.90 -10.57 -2.78
N LEU A 53 1.65 -10.52 -2.27
CA LEU A 53 0.53 -9.99 -3.03
C LEU A 53 0.77 -8.53 -3.42
N LEU A 54 1.21 -7.69 -2.49
CA LEU A 54 1.57 -6.30 -2.79
C LEU A 54 2.59 -6.22 -3.92
N ARG A 55 3.64 -7.05 -3.90
CA ARG A 55 4.66 -7.10 -4.96
C ARG A 55 4.10 -7.50 -6.33
N HIS A 56 3.08 -8.36 -6.38
CA HIS A 56 2.36 -8.66 -7.62
C HIS A 56 1.55 -7.45 -8.10
N LEU A 57 0.86 -6.75 -7.18
CA LEU A 57 0.07 -5.57 -7.53
C LEU A 57 0.93 -4.47 -8.15
N ILE A 58 2.11 -4.21 -7.62
CA ILE A 58 3.04 -3.19 -8.14
C ILE A 58 3.97 -3.71 -9.24
N GLY A 59 3.79 -4.94 -9.69
CA GLY A 59 4.50 -5.52 -10.83
C GLY A 59 5.96 -5.89 -10.61
N LEU A 60 6.40 -6.07 -9.35
CA LEU A 60 7.73 -6.58 -9.02
C LEU A 60 7.85 -8.10 -9.21
N ILE A 61 6.73 -8.81 -9.16
CA ILE A 61 6.65 -10.26 -9.38
C ILE A 61 5.50 -10.52 -10.34
N GLU A 62 5.73 -11.35 -11.35
CA GLU A 62 4.67 -11.80 -12.25
C GLU A 62 3.87 -12.94 -11.63
N PRO A 63 2.53 -12.93 -11.74
CA PRO A 63 1.70 -14.00 -11.22
C PRO A 63 1.85 -15.27 -12.05
N ALA A 64 1.73 -16.45 -11.42
CA ALA A 64 1.73 -17.73 -12.10
C ALA A 64 0.44 -17.94 -12.93
N ALA A 65 -0.67 -17.32 -12.52
CA ALA A 65 -1.92 -17.26 -13.26
C ALA A 65 -2.76 -16.06 -12.78
N GLY A 66 -3.80 -15.71 -13.53
CA GLY A 66 -4.69 -14.60 -13.24
C GLY A 66 -4.11 -13.26 -13.68
N THR A 67 -4.80 -12.17 -13.30
CA THR A 67 -4.48 -10.84 -13.83
C THR A 67 -4.70 -9.74 -12.79
N VAL A 68 -3.91 -8.68 -12.91
CA VAL A 68 -4.07 -7.40 -12.20
C VAL A 68 -4.44 -6.34 -13.22
N TRP A 69 -5.43 -5.53 -12.92
CA TRP A 69 -5.91 -4.45 -13.77
C TRP A 69 -5.82 -3.10 -13.05
N TYR A 70 -5.47 -2.06 -13.78
CA TYR A 70 -5.57 -0.68 -13.35
C TYR A 70 -6.56 0.05 -14.28
N GLY A 71 -7.78 0.26 -13.78
CA GLY A 71 -8.90 0.68 -14.61
C GLY A 71 -9.15 -0.32 -15.74
N ASP A 72 -9.07 0.16 -16.99
CA ASP A 72 -9.26 -0.66 -18.20
C ASP A 72 -7.99 -1.38 -18.68
N VAL A 73 -6.83 -1.13 -18.05
CA VAL A 73 -5.55 -1.67 -18.50
C VAL A 73 -5.23 -2.96 -17.77
N ASN A 74 -5.08 -4.06 -18.49
CA ASN A 74 -4.55 -5.31 -17.95
C ASN A 74 -3.03 -5.15 -17.72
N PHE A 75 -2.66 -4.83 -16.47
CA PHE A 75 -1.28 -4.57 -16.08
C PHE A 75 -0.37 -5.79 -16.23
N THR A 76 -0.92 -7.00 -16.04
CA THR A 76 -0.16 -8.25 -16.15
C THR A 76 0.36 -8.48 -17.56
N THR A 77 -0.43 -8.13 -18.59
CA THR A 77 -0.08 -8.36 -20.00
C THR A 77 0.22 -7.07 -20.78
N ALA A 78 0.23 -5.91 -20.06
CA ALA A 78 0.49 -4.62 -20.68
C ALA A 78 1.89 -4.56 -21.33
N ASP A 79 1.98 -3.86 -22.44
CA ASP A 79 3.27 -3.53 -23.05
C ASP A 79 4.12 -2.63 -22.11
N PRO A 80 5.45 -2.57 -22.31
CA PRO A 80 6.33 -1.82 -21.41
C PRO A 80 5.94 -0.34 -21.24
N ARG A 81 5.44 0.31 -22.29
CA ARG A 81 5.04 1.73 -22.22
C ARG A 81 3.74 1.93 -21.42
N ALA A 82 2.77 1.04 -21.61
CA ALA A 82 1.54 1.07 -20.83
C ALA A 82 1.81 0.76 -19.35
N ARG A 83 2.70 -0.20 -19.08
CA ARG A 83 3.13 -0.55 -17.72
C ARG A 83 3.85 0.61 -17.05
N GLU A 84 4.78 1.28 -17.73
CA GLU A 84 5.49 2.45 -17.22
C GLU A 84 4.53 3.59 -16.86
N ARG A 85 3.54 3.90 -17.69
CA ARG A 85 2.52 4.92 -17.37
C ARG A 85 1.75 4.63 -16.09
N ILE A 86 1.49 3.35 -15.80
CA ILE A 86 0.83 2.95 -14.55
C ILE A 86 1.80 3.10 -13.38
N LEU A 87 3.05 2.64 -13.52
CA LEU A 87 4.06 2.70 -12.46
C LEU A 87 4.37 4.13 -12.01
N ARG A 88 4.35 5.11 -12.93
CA ARG A 88 4.51 6.54 -12.60
C ARG A 88 3.36 7.10 -11.73
N ARG A 89 2.22 6.42 -11.67
CA ARG A 89 1.05 6.77 -10.86
C ARG A 89 1.03 6.01 -9.51
N ILE A 90 2.08 5.26 -9.21
CA ILE A 90 2.22 4.43 -8.00
C ILE A 90 3.30 5.01 -7.11
N GLY A 91 2.97 5.24 -5.84
CA GLY A 91 3.93 5.51 -4.76
C GLY A 91 4.00 4.33 -3.80
N ILE A 92 5.21 4.03 -3.31
CA ILE A 92 5.43 2.87 -2.44
C ILE A 92 6.17 3.27 -1.18
N LEU A 93 5.61 2.90 -0.03
CA LEU A 93 6.28 2.94 1.27
C LEU A 93 6.60 1.51 1.72
N TYR A 94 7.88 1.18 1.78
CA TYR A 94 8.35 -0.10 2.27
C TYR A 94 8.46 -0.13 3.81
N GLN A 95 8.46 -1.33 4.37
CA GLN A 95 8.55 -1.57 5.82
C GLN A 95 9.71 -0.82 6.50
N THR A 96 10.85 -0.68 5.85
CA THR A 96 12.03 0.06 6.37
C THR A 96 12.04 1.55 5.99
N GLY A 97 10.95 2.10 5.43
CA GLY A 97 10.92 3.44 4.83
C GLY A 97 11.53 3.50 3.43
N GLY A 98 12.44 2.58 3.11
CA GLY A 98 13.05 2.41 1.78
C GLY A 98 13.98 3.56 1.35
N LEU A 99 14.40 4.44 2.28
CA LEU A 99 15.29 5.56 1.96
C LEU A 99 16.71 5.09 1.60
N TRP A 100 17.35 5.79 0.68
CA TRP A 100 18.76 5.63 0.39
C TRP A 100 19.58 6.24 1.53
N SER A 101 20.36 5.42 2.22
CA SER A 101 21.13 5.83 3.41
C SER A 101 22.26 6.83 3.12
N SER A 102 22.74 6.86 1.87
CA SER A 102 23.78 7.76 1.40
C SER A 102 23.26 9.11 0.89
N MET A 103 21.95 9.33 0.91
CA MET A 103 21.28 10.54 0.46
C MET A 103 20.62 11.24 1.64
N THR A 104 20.57 12.57 1.61
CA THR A 104 19.77 13.38 2.54
C THR A 104 18.27 13.10 2.34
N LEU A 105 17.42 13.59 3.23
CA LEU A 105 15.96 13.47 3.03
C LEU A 105 15.52 14.25 1.79
N ALA A 106 16.10 15.43 1.54
CA ALA A 106 15.81 16.19 0.34
C ALA A 106 16.17 15.42 -0.93
N GLU A 107 17.36 14.85 -0.99
CA GLU A 107 17.83 14.06 -2.14
C GLU A 107 16.96 12.82 -2.38
N ASN A 108 16.55 12.12 -1.31
CA ASN A 108 15.65 10.97 -1.39
C ASN A 108 14.30 11.34 -2.05
N ILE A 109 13.75 12.50 -1.71
CA ILE A 109 12.45 12.94 -2.24
C ILE A 109 12.62 13.57 -3.64
N ALA A 110 13.75 14.24 -3.89
CA ALA A 110 14.05 14.83 -5.19
C ALA A 110 14.25 13.76 -6.29
N LEU A 111 14.80 12.60 -5.94
CA LEU A 111 15.18 11.56 -6.91
C LEU A 111 14.05 11.18 -7.88
N PRO A 112 12.84 10.79 -7.45
CA PRO A 112 11.76 10.49 -8.40
C PRO A 112 11.32 11.72 -9.22
N LEU A 113 11.41 12.93 -8.69
CA LEU A 113 11.10 14.14 -9.43
C LEU A 113 12.13 14.42 -10.54
N GLN A 114 13.42 14.21 -10.25
CA GLN A 114 14.51 14.36 -11.25
C GLN A 114 14.41 13.35 -12.38
N GLU A 115 14.02 12.11 -12.06
CA GLU A 115 13.97 11.01 -13.03
C GLU A 115 12.70 11.02 -13.92
N PHE A 116 11.57 11.53 -13.36
CA PHE A 116 10.25 11.32 -13.98
C PHE A 116 9.45 12.61 -14.24
N SER A 117 10.06 13.80 -14.06
CA SER A 117 9.44 15.08 -14.41
C SER A 117 10.39 15.98 -15.17
N ASP A 118 9.83 16.99 -15.84
CA ASP A 118 10.58 18.04 -16.54
C ASP A 118 10.77 19.31 -15.66
N LEU A 119 10.67 19.19 -14.34
CA LEU A 119 10.77 20.28 -13.40
C LEU A 119 12.21 20.81 -13.29
N SER A 120 12.35 22.11 -13.17
CA SER A 120 13.65 22.73 -12.88
C SER A 120 14.15 22.37 -11.48
N PRO A 121 15.47 22.46 -11.20
CA PRO A 121 16.03 22.22 -9.87
C PRO A 121 15.39 23.07 -8.78
N ARG A 122 14.98 24.28 -9.10
CA ARG A 122 14.28 25.17 -8.16
C ARG A 122 12.88 24.65 -7.81
N GLU A 123 12.08 24.26 -8.81
CA GLU A 123 10.73 23.70 -8.61
C GLU A 123 10.80 22.40 -7.84
N ILE A 124 11.80 21.53 -8.12
CA ILE A 124 12.05 20.31 -7.35
C ILE A 124 12.32 20.65 -5.88
N GLY A 125 13.19 21.64 -5.58
CA GLY A 125 13.48 22.06 -4.22
C GLY A 125 12.24 22.58 -3.47
N GLU A 126 11.39 23.36 -4.14
CA GLU A 126 10.14 23.86 -3.58
C GLU A 126 9.16 22.70 -3.26
N LEU A 127 9.03 21.73 -4.17
CA LEU A 127 8.21 20.53 -3.95
C LEU A 127 8.76 19.64 -2.84
N VAL A 128 10.06 19.41 -2.78
CA VAL A 128 10.72 18.65 -1.71
C VAL A 128 10.39 19.23 -0.35
N SER A 129 10.56 20.56 -0.20
CA SER A 129 10.24 21.25 1.05
C SER A 129 8.76 21.15 1.41
N LEU A 130 7.86 21.23 0.41
CA LEU A 130 6.43 21.01 0.61
C LEU A 130 6.13 19.58 1.07
N LYS A 131 6.70 18.56 0.42
CA LYS A 131 6.45 17.14 0.78
C LYS A 131 6.97 16.81 2.17
N LEU A 132 8.14 17.34 2.56
CA LEU A 132 8.66 17.21 3.92
C LEU A 132 7.76 17.93 4.94
N ALA A 133 7.27 19.13 4.61
CA ALA A 133 6.35 19.85 5.49
C ALA A 133 5.03 19.08 5.71
N LEU A 134 4.46 18.46 4.66
CA LEU A 134 3.24 17.65 4.75
C LEU A 134 3.37 16.47 5.72
N VAL A 135 4.54 15.87 5.82
CA VAL A 135 4.79 14.76 6.76
C VAL A 135 5.37 15.24 8.11
N GLY A 136 5.36 16.56 8.37
CA GLY A 136 5.86 17.14 9.62
C GLY A 136 7.38 17.04 9.80
N LEU A 137 8.14 17.14 8.69
CA LEU A 137 9.60 17.09 8.66
C LEU A 137 10.22 18.37 8.06
N ARG A 138 9.54 19.51 8.16
CA ARG A 138 10.10 20.80 7.76
C ARG A 138 11.37 21.10 8.56
N GLY A 139 12.46 21.47 7.87
CA GLY A 139 13.77 21.78 8.48
C GLY A 139 14.67 20.55 8.63
N PHE A 140 14.25 19.39 8.14
CA PHE A 140 15.05 18.16 8.15
C PHE A 140 15.60 17.80 6.77
N GLU A 141 15.56 18.72 5.82
CA GLU A 141 15.95 18.52 4.41
C GLU A 141 17.35 17.92 4.27
N GLU A 142 18.31 18.45 5.03
CA GLU A 142 19.74 18.10 4.97
C GLU A 142 20.13 16.89 5.85
N TYR A 143 19.18 16.33 6.61
CA TYR A 143 19.47 15.19 7.47
C TYR A 143 19.54 13.90 6.66
N TYR A 144 20.43 13.01 7.06
CA TYR A 144 20.50 11.65 6.54
C TYR A 144 19.55 10.72 7.31
N PRO A 145 19.09 9.61 6.69
CA PRO A 145 18.20 8.67 7.37
C PRO A 145 18.73 8.16 8.72
N ALA A 146 20.05 7.98 8.86
CA ALA A 146 20.67 7.52 10.10
C ALA A 146 20.60 8.53 11.26
N GLU A 147 20.33 9.81 10.99
CA GLU A 147 20.31 10.89 11.98
C GLU A 147 18.93 11.14 12.59
N ILE A 148 17.91 10.42 12.10
CA ILE A 148 16.51 10.62 12.49
C ILE A 148 15.89 9.34 13.07
N SER A 149 14.80 9.49 13.83
CA SER A 149 14.10 8.34 14.41
C SER A 149 13.44 7.46 13.35
N GLY A 150 13.15 6.19 13.69
CA GLY A 150 12.44 5.27 12.80
C GLY A 150 11.09 5.80 12.31
N GLY A 151 10.32 6.47 13.17
CA GLY A 151 9.07 7.12 12.79
C GLY A 151 9.28 8.29 11.82
N MET A 152 10.35 9.05 11.97
CA MET A 152 10.73 10.09 11.00
C MET A 152 11.15 9.48 9.66
N GLN A 153 11.90 8.37 9.67
CA GLN A 153 12.27 7.65 8.44
C GLN A 153 11.05 7.17 7.66
N LYS A 154 10.05 6.62 8.35
CA LYS A 154 8.78 6.20 7.74
C LYS A 154 8.05 7.39 7.09
N ARG A 155 7.97 8.52 7.80
CA ARG A 155 7.34 9.74 7.27
C ARG A 155 8.11 10.32 6.07
N ALA A 156 9.43 10.32 6.11
CA ALA A 156 10.25 10.71 4.96
C ALA A 156 10.09 9.76 3.78
N GLY A 157 10.02 8.44 4.03
CA GLY A 157 9.68 7.43 3.01
C GLY A 157 8.31 7.66 2.39
N LEU A 158 7.32 8.10 3.19
CA LEU A 158 6.00 8.48 2.71
C LEU A 158 6.08 9.75 1.84
N ALA A 159 6.84 10.77 2.26
CA ALA A 159 7.05 11.98 1.45
C ALA A 159 7.66 11.64 0.08
N ARG A 160 8.62 10.72 0.04
CA ARG A 160 9.19 10.22 -1.22
C ARG A 160 8.16 9.45 -2.05
N ALA A 161 7.36 8.58 -1.43
CA ALA A 161 6.30 7.85 -2.13
C ALA A 161 5.27 8.78 -2.79
N MET A 162 5.07 9.97 -2.20
CA MET A 162 4.15 11.00 -2.70
C MET A 162 4.79 12.04 -3.63
N ALA A 163 6.08 11.95 -3.95
CA ALA A 163 6.80 12.99 -4.68
C ALA A 163 6.12 13.37 -6.01
N LEU A 164 5.63 12.38 -6.75
CA LEU A 164 4.98 12.53 -8.05
C LEU A 164 3.45 12.67 -7.99
N ASP A 165 2.85 12.94 -6.84
CA ASP A 165 1.38 12.99 -6.63
C ASP A 165 0.65 11.77 -7.19
N PRO A 166 1.02 10.54 -6.74
CA PRO A 166 0.50 9.31 -7.32
C PRO A 166 -1.00 9.11 -7.02
N GLU A 167 -1.71 8.46 -7.94
CA GLU A 167 -3.10 8.06 -7.72
C GLU A 167 -3.23 6.85 -6.78
N PHE A 168 -2.18 6.02 -6.73
CA PHE A 168 -2.14 4.78 -5.97
C PHE A 168 -0.97 4.80 -5.00
N LEU A 169 -1.26 4.54 -3.73
CA LEU A 169 -0.24 4.40 -2.70
C LEU A 169 -0.24 2.99 -2.13
N PHE A 170 0.91 2.36 -2.08
CA PHE A 170 1.09 1.01 -1.54
C PHE A 170 2.02 1.04 -0.34
N PHE A 171 1.53 0.56 0.80
CA PHE A 171 2.27 0.56 2.06
C PHE A 171 2.46 -0.86 2.57
N ASP A 172 3.71 -1.27 2.74
CA ASP A 172 4.07 -2.59 3.30
C ASP A 172 4.47 -2.43 4.77
N GLU A 173 3.58 -2.82 5.68
CA GLU A 173 3.75 -2.76 7.15
C GLU A 173 4.23 -1.36 7.63
N PRO A 174 3.49 -0.28 7.32
CA PRO A 174 3.96 1.08 7.53
C PRO A 174 4.22 1.42 9.00
N SER A 175 3.42 0.88 9.93
CA SER A 175 3.53 1.11 11.38
C SER A 175 4.45 0.13 12.11
N ALA A 176 4.92 -0.93 11.44
CA ALA A 176 5.74 -1.96 12.08
C ALA A 176 7.00 -1.39 12.75
N GLY A 177 7.20 -1.75 14.02
CA GLY A 177 8.35 -1.31 14.82
C GLY A 177 8.27 0.12 15.34
N LEU A 178 7.16 0.82 15.16
CA LEU A 178 6.90 2.13 15.76
C LEU A 178 6.31 2.00 17.16
N ASP A 179 6.57 3.00 18.00
CA ASP A 179 5.81 3.18 19.23
C ASP A 179 4.35 3.55 18.94
N PRO A 180 3.42 3.34 19.89
CA PRO A 180 1.98 3.56 19.65
C PRO A 180 1.63 4.99 19.23
N LEU A 181 2.36 6.00 19.71
CA LEU A 181 2.10 7.39 19.35
C LEU A 181 2.54 7.69 17.92
N SER A 182 3.71 7.19 17.54
CA SER A 182 4.25 7.32 16.17
C SER A 182 3.39 6.57 15.16
N SER A 183 2.88 5.38 15.52
CA SER A 183 1.94 4.60 14.69
C SER A 183 0.65 5.40 14.45
N ARG A 184 0.04 5.94 15.50
CA ARG A 184 -1.18 6.75 15.37
C ARG A 184 -0.98 7.99 14.50
N ARG A 185 0.14 8.70 14.66
CA ARG A 185 0.47 9.85 13.80
C ARG A 185 0.60 9.47 12.34
N LEU A 186 1.14 8.27 12.05
CA LEU A 186 1.23 7.77 10.68
C LEU A 186 -0.15 7.39 10.12
N ASP A 187 -1.02 6.80 10.93
CA ASP A 187 -2.41 6.49 10.56
C ASP A 187 -3.20 7.78 10.26
N ASP A 188 -3.08 8.81 11.10
CA ASP A 188 -3.71 10.13 10.88
C ASP A 188 -3.23 10.73 9.55
N LEU A 189 -1.93 10.67 9.27
CA LEU A 189 -1.35 11.15 8.03
C LEU A 189 -1.86 10.39 6.80
N ILE A 190 -2.03 9.06 6.90
CA ILE A 190 -2.62 8.24 5.83
C ILE A 190 -4.05 8.70 5.52
N LEU A 191 -4.85 8.99 6.55
CA LEU A 191 -6.21 9.49 6.38
C LEU A 191 -6.23 10.88 5.75
N GLU A 192 -5.38 11.81 6.20
CA GLU A 192 -5.23 13.15 5.62
C GLU A 192 -4.86 13.09 4.13
N LEU A 193 -3.94 12.20 3.75
CA LEU A 193 -3.56 12.00 2.36
C LEU A 193 -4.69 11.45 1.49
N ARG A 194 -5.43 10.48 2.02
CA ARG A 194 -6.61 9.96 1.35
C ARG A 194 -7.63 11.07 1.06
N GLU A 195 -7.90 11.91 2.05
CA GLU A 195 -8.91 12.99 1.95
C GLU A 195 -8.42 14.13 1.04
N SER A 196 -7.16 14.55 1.18
CA SER A 196 -6.62 15.71 0.46
C SER A 196 -6.27 15.42 -0.99
N LEU A 197 -5.73 14.22 -1.28
CA LEU A 197 -5.29 13.83 -2.63
C LEU A 197 -6.33 12.99 -3.37
N GLY A 198 -7.35 12.46 -2.68
CA GLY A 198 -8.28 11.49 -3.27
C GLY A 198 -7.59 10.18 -3.69
N ALA A 199 -6.42 9.89 -3.13
CA ALA A 199 -5.62 8.73 -3.48
C ALA A 199 -6.31 7.43 -3.07
N THR A 200 -6.11 6.37 -3.86
CA THR A 200 -6.48 5.00 -3.50
C THR A 200 -5.28 4.35 -2.82
N ILE A 201 -5.47 3.88 -1.61
CA ILE A 201 -4.37 3.39 -0.76
C ILE A 201 -4.54 1.90 -0.51
N VAL A 202 -3.48 1.12 -0.70
CA VAL A 202 -3.42 -0.31 -0.35
C VAL A 202 -2.40 -0.49 0.76
N VAL A 203 -2.82 -1.04 1.89
CA VAL A 203 -1.98 -1.24 3.07
C VAL A 203 -1.88 -2.71 3.41
N VAL A 204 -0.67 -3.22 3.50
CA VAL A 204 -0.38 -4.51 4.12
C VAL A 204 -0.09 -4.25 5.59
N THR A 205 -0.87 -4.82 6.49
CA THR A 205 -0.59 -4.76 7.93
C THR A 205 -1.28 -5.88 8.71
N HIS A 206 -0.74 -6.17 9.88
CA HIS A 206 -1.35 -7.05 10.88
C HIS A 206 -1.66 -6.30 12.19
N GLU A 207 -1.41 -4.99 12.24
CA GLU A 207 -1.68 -4.13 13.39
C GLU A 207 -3.17 -3.79 13.45
N LEU A 208 -3.92 -4.41 14.38
CA LEU A 208 -5.37 -4.26 14.47
C LEU A 208 -5.82 -2.81 14.69
N ASP A 209 -5.08 -2.06 15.49
CA ASP A 209 -5.42 -0.66 15.78
C ASP A 209 -5.40 0.17 14.50
N SER A 210 -4.37 0.01 13.65
CA SER A 210 -4.32 0.63 12.32
C SER A 210 -5.41 0.10 11.39
N ILE A 211 -5.62 -1.23 11.32
CA ILE A 211 -6.67 -1.84 10.49
C ILE A 211 -8.03 -1.21 10.75
N PHE A 212 -8.41 -1.05 12.03
CA PHE A 212 -9.70 -0.46 12.40
C PHE A 212 -9.76 1.06 12.30
N THR A 213 -8.61 1.74 12.38
CA THR A 213 -8.53 3.19 12.25
C THR A 213 -8.64 3.64 10.82
N ILE A 214 -7.82 3.06 9.92
CA ILE A 214 -7.71 3.55 8.54
C ILE A 214 -8.49 2.72 7.52
N GLY A 215 -8.72 1.41 7.76
CA GLY A 215 -9.28 0.49 6.77
C GLY A 215 -10.74 0.76 6.42
N THR A 216 -11.02 1.01 5.14
CA THR A 216 -12.39 1.14 4.61
C THR A 216 -12.90 -0.16 4.02
N ASN A 217 -12.01 -0.93 3.41
CA ASN A 217 -12.27 -2.21 2.79
C ASN A 217 -11.05 -3.12 2.97
N SER A 218 -11.21 -4.43 2.80
CA SER A 218 -10.11 -5.36 3.07
C SER A 218 -10.28 -6.72 2.41
N VAL A 219 -9.16 -7.47 2.38
CA VAL A 219 -9.12 -8.90 2.08
C VAL A 219 -8.35 -9.63 3.17
N PHE A 220 -8.87 -10.80 3.60
CA PHE A 220 -8.19 -11.67 4.55
C PHE A 220 -7.58 -12.87 3.83
N LEU A 221 -6.24 -12.98 3.86
CA LEU A 221 -5.47 -14.08 3.30
C LEU A 221 -5.26 -15.18 4.33
N ASP A 222 -5.62 -16.41 4.00
CA ASP A 222 -5.46 -17.56 4.87
C ASP A 222 -4.38 -18.52 4.33
N PRO A 223 -3.29 -18.76 5.08
CA PRO A 223 -2.20 -19.63 4.63
C PRO A 223 -2.58 -21.11 4.59
N GLU A 224 -3.60 -21.56 5.35
CA GLU A 224 -4.03 -22.96 5.37
C GLU A 224 -4.79 -23.33 4.11
N SER A 225 -5.82 -22.55 3.75
CA SER A 225 -6.58 -22.74 2.52
C SER A 225 -5.86 -22.22 1.27
N ARG A 226 -4.79 -21.43 1.46
CA ARG A 226 -4.01 -20.76 0.42
C ARG A 226 -4.85 -19.91 -0.53
N THR A 227 -5.79 -19.18 0.04
CA THR A 227 -6.66 -18.25 -0.70
C THR A 227 -7.17 -17.14 0.21
N MET A 228 -7.94 -16.23 -0.35
CA MET A 228 -8.71 -15.28 0.45
C MET A 228 -9.97 -15.94 1.00
N ILE A 229 -10.29 -15.72 2.27
CA ILE A 229 -11.46 -16.32 2.93
C ILE A 229 -12.48 -15.28 3.38
N ALA A 230 -12.16 -14.01 3.35
CA ALA A 230 -13.08 -12.93 3.63
C ALA A 230 -12.68 -11.65 2.88
N SER A 231 -13.66 -10.83 2.56
CA SER A 231 -13.50 -9.51 1.94
C SER A 231 -14.61 -8.59 2.43
N GLY A 232 -14.29 -7.32 2.63
CA GLY A 232 -15.23 -6.30 3.11
C GLY A 232 -14.60 -5.33 4.11
N SER A 233 -15.43 -4.45 4.70
CA SER A 233 -14.96 -3.53 5.74
C SER A 233 -14.39 -4.31 6.94
N PRO A 234 -13.20 -3.97 7.47
CA PRO A 234 -12.64 -4.66 8.63
C PRO A 234 -13.58 -4.68 9.84
N ARG A 235 -14.33 -3.61 10.05
CA ARG A 235 -15.31 -3.49 11.16
C ARG A 235 -16.48 -4.45 10.95
N GLU A 236 -17.02 -4.54 9.74
CA GLU A 236 -18.09 -5.50 9.43
C GLU A 236 -17.60 -6.95 9.53
N LEU A 237 -16.38 -7.23 9.07
CA LEU A 237 -15.79 -8.56 9.19
C LEU A 237 -15.58 -8.95 10.64
N ARG A 238 -15.15 -8.03 11.52
CA ARG A 238 -15.05 -8.26 12.95
C ARG A 238 -16.40 -8.64 13.54
N ASP A 239 -17.45 -7.88 13.22
CA ASP A 239 -18.75 -7.99 13.88
C ASP A 239 -19.63 -9.13 13.29
N ARG A 240 -19.47 -9.46 12.01
CA ARG A 240 -20.37 -10.35 11.27
C ARG A 240 -19.74 -11.60 10.67
N SER A 241 -18.40 -11.72 10.61
CA SER A 241 -17.77 -12.90 10.02
C SER A 241 -18.15 -14.16 10.78
N THR A 242 -18.52 -15.20 10.06
CA THR A 242 -18.79 -16.54 10.61
C THR A 242 -17.54 -17.44 10.59
N ASP A 243 -16.49 -17.06 9.85
CA ASP A 243 -15.25 -17.83 9.80
C ASP A 243 -14.44 -17.65 11.10
N PRO A 244 -14.16 -18.73 11.84
CA PRO A 244 -13.47 -18.65 13.12
C PRO A 244 -12.04 -18.10 13.01
N ARG A 245 -11.37 -18.26 11.87
CA ARG A 245 -9.99 -17.73 11.65
C ARG A 245 -10.00 -16.22 11.54
N VAL A 246 -10.96 -15.66 10.78
CA VAL A 246 -11.17 -14.22 10.65
C VAL A 246 -11.52 -13.60 12.01
N ARG A 247 -12.46 -14.22 12.73
CA ARG A 247 -12.86 -13.77 14.07
C ARG A 247 -11.69 -13.77 15.04
N ARG A 248 -10.96 -14.91 15.14
CA ARG A 248 -9.78 -15.03 16.02
C ARG A 248 -8.74 -13.95 15.72
N PHE A 249 -8.48 -13.67 14.44
CA PHE A 249 -7.54 -12.62 14.05
C PHE A 249 -8.04 -11.23 14.49
N LEU A 250 -9.28 -10.86 14.14
CA LEU A 250 -9.81 -9.51 14.38
C LEU A 250 -10.16 -9.24 15.86
N HIS A 251 -10.23 -10.27 16.72
CA HIS A 251 -10.43 -10.17 18.17
C HIS A 251 -9.17 -10.45 19.00
N ARG A 252 -7.96 -10.37 18.41
CA ARG A 252 -6.67 -10.60 19.10
C ARG A 252 -6.55 -11.98 19.78
N GLY A 253 -7.16 -13.00 19.21
CA GLY A 253 -7.11 -14.35 19.75
C GLY A 253 -8.05 -14.61 20.94
N ALA A 254 -8.90 -13.66 21.32
CA ALA A 254 -9.93 -13.92 22.32
C ALA A 254 -10.86 -15.05 21.83
N GLU A 255 -11.06 -16.06 22.67
CA GLU A 255 -12.11 -17.07 22.45
C GLU A 255 -13.46 -16.36 22.60
N ILE A 256 -14.30 -16.45 21.56
CA ILE A 256 -15.64 -15.87 21.53
C ILE A 256 -16.64 -17.01 21.47
#